data_ff09b1ab9d1854bf5c2ff09b641ef70f
#
_entry.id   ff09b1ab9d1854bf5c2ff09b641ef70f
#
_cell.length_a   1.000
_cell.length_b   1.000
_cell.length_c   1.000
_cell.angle_alpha   90.00
_cell.angle_beta   90.00
_cell.angle_gamma   90.00
#
_symmetry.space_group_name_H-M   'P 1'
#
loop_
_entity.id
_entity.type
_entity.pdbx_description
1 polymer ?
#
loop_
_entity_poly.entity_id
_entity_poly.type
_entity_poly.pdbx_seq_one_letter_code
_entity_poly.pdbx_strand_id
1 'polypeptide(L)' 'MFSTDFKMKDVHIGSMIKQELQRQGRTVNWFANEIYCEKSNVYKMFRRKSIDLLQLMKISEVLGHNFLKDCYEGSL' A
#
# COMPACT_ATOMS: atom_id res chain seq x y z
N MET A 1 -8.47 21.78 -18.54
CA MET A 1 -8.18 20.98 -18.31
C MET A 1 -7.70 20.83 -17.23
N PHE A 2 -7.59 20.50 -16.61
CA PHE A 2 -7.30 20.44 -15.44
C PHE A 2 -6.34 19.52 -15.11
N SER A 3 -5.98 18.90 -15.80
CA SER A 3 -5.21 17.83 -15.48
C SER A 3 -3.94 18.09 -14.83
N THR A 4 -3.31 19.15 -15.08
CA THR A 4 -2.00 19.35 -14.51
C THR A 4 -2.07 19.65 -13.03
N ASP A 5 -3.19 20.12 -12.58
CA ASP A 5 -3.28 20.45 -11.19
C ASP A 5 -3.61 19.27 -10.34
N PHE A 6 -4.24 18.26 -10.89
CA PHE A 6 -4.59 17.12 -10.10
C PHE A 6 -3.89 15.94 -10.64
N LYS A 7 -2.82 15.55 -10.03
CA LYS A 7 -2.01 14.51 -10.49
C LYS A 7 -1.60 13.63 -9.39
N MET A 8 -1.64 12.36 -9.56
CA MET A 8 -1.21 11.44 -8.54
C MET A 8 0.28 11.45 -8.46
N LYS A 9 0.78 11.27 -7.26
CA LYS A 9 2.18 11.12 -7.07
C LYS A 9 2.65 9.90 -7.80
N ASP A 10 3.89 9.91 -8.23
CA ASP A 10 4.49 8.74 -8.82
C ASP A 10 4.86 7.82 -7.69
N VAL A 11 3.98 6.90 -7.35
CA VAL A 11 4.18 6.03 -6.21
C VAL A 11 4.30 4.58 -6.62
N HIS A 12 4.92 3.81 -5.76
CA HIS A 12 5.01 2.37 -5.92
C HIS A 12 4.37 1.78 -4.69
N ILE A 13 3.11 1.37 -4.83
CA ILE A 13 2.31 0.92 -3.69
C ILE A 13 2.96 -0.24 -2.94
N GLY A 14 3.48 -1.21 -3.66
CA GLY A 14 4.11 -2.35 -3.02
C GLY A 14 5.25 -1.96 -2.11
N SER A 15 6.06 -1.00 -2.55
CA SER A 15 7.17 -0.51 -1.74
C SER A 15 6.68 0.23 -0.51
N MET A 16 5.61 0.99 -0.67
CA MET A 16 5.06 1.73 0.45
C MET A 16 4.53 0.80 1.53
N ILE A 17 3.86 -0.28 1.10
CA ILE A 17 3.36 -1.27 2.05
C ILE A 17 4.53 -1.94 2.77
N LYS A 18 5.56 -2.30 2.02
CA LYS A 18 6.72 -2.94 2.61
C LYS A 18 7.39 -2.02 3.63
N GLN A 19 7.55 -0.77 3.29
CA GLN A 19 8.18 0.19 4.19
C GLN A 19 7.37 0.38 5.46
N GLU A 20 6.06 0.45 5.33
CA GLU A 20 5.22 0.63 6.51
C GLU A 20 5.28 -0.60 7.41
N LEU A 21 5.33 -1.78 6.82
CA LEU A 21 5.45 -3.00 7.57
C LEU A 21 6.75 -3.00 8.37
N GLN A 22 7.83 -2.58 7.73
CA GLN A 22 9.12 -2.52 8.39
C GLN A 22 9.14 -1.46 9.48
N ARG A 23 8.52 -0.31 9.22
CA ARG A 23 8.45 0.76 10.20
C ARG A 23 7.74 0.29 11.47
N GLN A 24 6.72 -0.53 11.32
CA GLN A 24 5.97 -1.03 12.45
C GLN A 24 6.61 -2.25 13.10
N GLY A 25 7.68 -2.77 12.52
CA GLY A 25 8.34 -3.96 13.07
C GLY A 25 7.54 -5.22 12.89
N ARG A 26 6.64 -5.26 11.92
CA ARG A 26 5.85 -6.44 11.65
C ARG A 26 6.53 -7.34 10.65
N THR A 27 6.27 -8.63 10.74
CA THR A 27 6.87 -9.59 9.82
C THR A 27 5.96 -9.84 8.64
N VAL A 28 6.55 -10.35 7.56
CA VAL A 28 5.77 -10.75 6.39
C VAL A 28 4.80 -11.87 6.76
N ASN A 29 5.23 -12.75 7.65
CA ASN A 29 4.39 -13.85 8.11
C ASN A 29 3.13 -13.31 8.79
N TRP A 30 3.31 -12.35 9.67
CA TRP A 30 2.18 -11.73 10.35
C TRP A 30 1.23 -11.08 9.35
N PHE A 31 1.80 -10.33 8.42
CA PHE A 31 1.00 -9.62 7.44
C PHE A 31 0.22 -10.57 6.54
N ALA A 32 0.89 -11.63 6.09
CA ALA A 32 0.24 -12.62 5.23
C ALA A 32 -0.95 -13.24 5.95
N ASN A 33 -0.80 -13.54 7.23
CA ASN A 33 -1.90 -14.10 8.00
C ASN A 33 -3.05 -13.11 8.14
N GLU A 34 -2.73 -11.84 8.33
CA GLU A 34 -3.77 -10.83 8.53
C GLU A 34 -4.61 -10.60 7.28
N ILE A 35 -4.01 -10.74 6.11
CA ILE A 35 -4.75 -10.53 4.87
C ILE A 35 -5.12 -11.84 4.19
N TYR A 36 -4.91 -12.96 4.87
CA TYR A 36 -5.30 -14.29 4.38
C TYR A 36 -4.64 -14.62 3.04
N CYS A 37 -3.35 -14.35 2.93
CA CYS A 37 -2.57 -14.66 1.75
C CYS A 37 -1.38 -15.51 2.12
N GLU A 38 -0.75 -16.09 1.11
CA GLU A 38 0.51 -16.77 1.32
C GLU A 38 1.64 -15.78 1.25
N LYS A 39 2.75 -16.11 1.89
CA LYS A 39 3.91 -15.22 1.89
C LYS A 39 4.40 -14.91 0.49
N SER A 40 4.35 -15.90 -0.40
CA SER A 40 4.80 -15.67 -1.77
C SER A 40 3.97 -14.59 -2.45
N ASN A 41 2.68 -14.54 -2.13
CA ASN A 41 1.81 -13.51 -2.70
C ASN A 41 2.13 -12.14 -2.13
N VAL A 42 2.53 -12.10 -0.86
CA VAL A 42 2.93 -10.83 -0.25
C VAL A 42 4.18 -10.31 -0.93
N TYR A 43 5.16 -11.18 -1.19
CA TYR A 43 6.38 -10.74 -1.86
C TYR A 43 6.08 -10.25 -3.28
N LYS A 44 5.15 -10.89 -3.97
CA LYS A 44 4.74 -10.41 -5.29
C LYS A 44 4.09 -9.04 -5.18
N MET A 45 3.28 -8.86 -4.15
CA MET A 45 2.61 -7.58 -3.92
C MET A 45 3.62 -6.45 -3.72
N PHE A 46 4.71 -6.73 -3.01
CA PHE A 46 5.72 -5.72 -2.77
C PHE A 46 6.35 -5.19 -4.06
N ARG A 47 6.27 -5.98 -5.13
CA ARG A 47 6.85 -5.56 -6.40
C ARG A 47 5.85 -4.86 -7.29
N ARG A 48 4.61 -4.75 -6.88
CA ARG A 48 3.58 -4.14 -7.71
C ARG A 48 3.54 -2.65 -7.50
N LYS A 49 3.36 -1.94 -8.62
CA LYS A 49 3.27 -0.50 -8.56
C LYS A 49 1.90 -0.06 -8.08
N SER A 50 0.88 -0.84 -8.37
CA SER A 50 -0.47 -0.53 -7.95
C SER A 50 -1.20 -1.80 -7.57
N ILE A 51 -2.22 -1.69 -6.77
CA ILE A 51 -3.05 -2.81 -6.41
C ILE A 51 -4.50 -2.38 -6.41
N ASP A 52 -5.37 -3.37 -6.35
CA ASP A 52 -6.79 -3.16 -6.32
C ASP A 52 -7.20 -2.28 -5.13
N LEU A 53 -8.14 -1.40 -5.35
CA LEU A 53 -8.57 -0.45 -4.32
C LEU A 53 -9.11 -1.15 -3.08
N LEU A 54 -9.95 -2.17 -3.27
CA LEU A 54 -10.50 -2.86 -2.11
C LEU A 54 -9.42 -3.54 -1.30
N GLN A 55 -8.44 -4.10 -1.97
CA GLN A 55 -7.34 -4.72 -1.28
C GLN A 55 -6.50 -3.69 -0.56
N LEU A 56 -6.29 -2.55 -1.17
CA LEU A 56 -5.53 -1.49 -0.53
C LEU A 56 -6.26 -0.98 0.71
N MET A 57 -7.57 -0.89 0.66
CA MET A 57 -8.35 -0.48 1.82
C MET A 57 -8.21 -1.48 2.96
N LYS A 58 -8.24 -2.76 2.63
CA LYS A 58 -8.07 -3.78 3.64
C LYS A 58 -6.69 -3.73 4.26
N ILE A 59 -5.67 -3.53 3.44
CA ILE A 59 -4.30 -3.43 3.93
C ILE A 59 -4.15 -2.20 4.81
N SER A 60 -4.76 -1.10 4.41
CA SER A 60 -4.72 0.12 5.21
C SER A 60 -5.32 -0.12 6.58
N GLU A 61 -6.40 -0.87 6.62
CA GLU A 61 -7.05 -1.17 7.88
C GLU A 61 -6.18 -2.06 8.76
N VAL A 62 -5.59 -3.09 8.17
CA VAL A 62 -4.75 -4.02 8.89
C VAL A 62 -3.53 -3.31 9.47
N LEU A 63 -2.91 -2.43 8.71
CA LEU A 63 -1.72 -1.74 9.17
C LEU A 63 -2.02 -0.43 9.90
N GLY A 64 -3.27 -0.01 9.90
CA GLY A 64 -3.63 1.23 10.57
C GLY A 64 -3.01 2.45 9.91
N HIS A 65 -2.77 2.39 8.59
CA HIS A 65 -2.12 3.46 7.87
C HIS A 65 -2.92 3.76 6.61
N ASN A 66 -3.20 5.01 6.37
CA ASN A 66 -4.02 5.39 5.22
C ASN A 66 -3.16 5.56 3.98
N PHE A 67 -3.02 4.49 3.21
CA PHE A 67 -2.20 4.52 2.00
C PHE A 67 -2.84 5.38 0.91
N LEU A 68 -4.15 5.52 0.95
CA LEU A 68 -4.81 6.36 -0.05
C LEU A 68 -4.38 7.81 0.07
N LYS A 69 -4.16 8.25 1.30
CA LYS A 69 -3.72 9.59 1.51
C LYS A 69 -2.33 9.81 0.92
N ASP A 70 -1.49 8.78 0.99
CA ASP A 70 -0.14 8.87 0.48
C ASP A 70 -0.10 8.91 -1.05
N CYS A 71 -1.15 8.45 -1.71
CA CYS A 71 -1.18 8.43 -3.16
C CYS A 71 -1.47 9.81 -3.75
N TYR A 72 -2.03 10.69 -2.96
CA TYR A 72 -2.34 12.03 -3.44
C TYR A 72 -1.52 13.03 -2.69
N GLU A 73 -0.70 13.76 -3.41
CA GLU A 73 0.15 14.68 -2.75
C GLU A 73 -0.42 16.05 -2.78
N GLY A 74 -0.60 16.65 -1.63
CA GLY A 74 -0.98 18.03 -1.53
C GLY A 74 -2.23 18.43 -2.24
N SER A 75 -3.01 17.51 -2.63
CA SER A 75 -4.19 17.85 -3.40
C SER A 75 -5.29 18.36 -2.52
N LEU A 76 -5.16 18.26 -1.27
CA LEU A 76 -6.25 18.71 -0.41
C LEU A 76 -5.83 19.79 0.54
#